data_05b1196355f975c0ff1181c31564ac7f
#
_entry.id   05b1196355f975c0ff1181c31564ac7f
#
_cell.length_a   1.000
_cell.length_b   1.000
_cell.length_c   1.000
_cell.angle_alpha   90.00
_cell.angle_beta   90.00
_cell.angle_gamma   90.00
#
_symmetry.space_group_name_H-M   'P 1'
#
loop_
_entity.id
_entity.type
_entity.pdbx_description
1 polymer ?
#
loop_
_entity_poly.entity_id
_entity_poly.type
_entity_poly.pdbx_seq_one_letter_code
_entity_poly.pdbx_strand_id
1 'polypeptide(L)'
;MKLTEAFRIQQVALNLCASNRFVGVGMGPESNNRLAAALDRLAKARAANRIFEATEQNIRKWLTEPAYAQYREQLLEHIEQEQFKTLDDVFWTILPFGTGGRRGKMYPIGTNVMNDRTVGESAQGLAAYLREVLGTASHLSCVIAHDTRINSERFARLSARVLAANGVRVYLFRGHRSTPQLSFAVRHLKASAGIVISASHNPPSDNGFKCSWSTGGQVIPPHDNGIIRCVEEVRDIREADFDTSIQKGDIIWLGPDDDQAYIDAVIAQSHSRERSIRIAYSPLHGVGMTSVFRVLESAGFKSISVVESQAIPDGNFPNVANHAPNPENPEALQQAIDLATKEQADLVLASDPDADRIAAAAPESKSGRWIPLTGNQTAALLANFVITRFSGTERKSAGDRGAYVVKTLVTTDLITRIAEAHGVRSIGDLPVGFKWIAQAIDENGPPGFLMGAEESLGYLVGDYARDKDAAVAALLFSEMVAELKASNKTAIDQLDELYCRHGLHIEKAVSKSRPGRAGAAEIANIMQAFRSHPPENMAGMQIVRVHDFVSGEIRDRGANKTSQIAGARQQQVMLEFDRPGWRLVARPSGTEPKIKFYLFGVVPPSQLTSLAALESAKDEGAVTMNRL
;
A
#
# COMPACT_ATOMS: atom_id res chain seq x y z
N MET A 1 11.23 -31.10 -8.53
CA MET A 1 12.67 -31.03 -8.84
C MET A 1 13.14 -29.64 -9.32
N LYS A 2 12.29 -28.62 -9.49
CA LYS A 2 12.67 -27.24 -9.91
C LYS A 2 12.69 -26.21 -8.77
N LEU A 3 12.21 -26.56 -7.59
CA LEU A 3 12.19 -25.67 -6.38
C LEU A 3 13.50 -25.72 -5.57
N THR A 4 14.29 -26.79 -5.73
CA THR A 4 15.54 -26.98 -4.97
C THR A 4 16.72 -26.18 -5.49
N GLU A 5 16.71 -25.78 -6.74
CA GLU A 5 17.80 -25.01 -7.37
C GLU A 5 17.73 -23.53 -7.00
N ALA A 6 16.52 -22.96 -6.92
CA ALA A 6 16.32 -21.57 -6.47
C ALA A 6 16.73 -21.38 -5.00
N PHE A 7 16.50 -22.38 -4.15
CA PHE A 7 16.89 -22.35 -2.73
C PHE A 7 18.40 -22.43 -2.52
N ARG A 8 19.13 -23.16 -3.35
CA ARG A 8 20.59 -23.25 -3.27
C ARG A 8 21.29 -21.95 -3.66
N ILE A 9 20.78 -21.25 -4.65
CA ILE A 9 21.34 -19.97 -5.10
C ILE A 9 21.14 -18.88 -4.02
N GLN A 10 20.02 -18.90 -3.31
CA GLN A 10 19.72 -17.94 -2.25
C GLN A 10 20.60 -18.16 -1.00
N GLN A 11 20.93 -19.39 -0.66
CA GLN A 11 21.77 -19.74 0.50
C GLN A 11 23.26 -19.44 0.28
N VAL A 12 23.74 -19.52 -0.96
CA VAL A 12 25.12 -19.14 -1.32
C VAL A 12 25.32 -17.62 -1.24
N ALA A 13 24.30 -16.83 -1.60
CA ALA A 13 24.35 -15.37 -1.49
C ALA A 13 24.37 -14.85 -0.03
N LEU A 14 23.74 -15.56 0.90
CA LEU A 14 23.70 -15.20 2.32
C LEU A 14 25.03 -15.41 3.06
N ASN A 15 25.86 -16.37 2.62
CA ASN A 15 27.12 -16.70 3.29
C ASN A 15 28.32 -15.84 2.83
N LEU A 16 28.19 -15.07 1.75
CA LEU A 16 29.28 -14.25 1.21
C LEU A 16 29.29 -12.79 1.74
N CYS A 17 28.26 -12.36 2.45
CA CYS A 17 28.15 -10.98 2.94
C CYS A 17 28.81 -10.69 4.31
N ALA A 18 29.45 -11.68 4.96
CA ALA A 18 29.92 -11.53 6.34
C ALA A 18 31.36 -10.98 6.51
N SER A 19 32.08 -10.69 5.44
CA SER A 19 33.47 -10.18 5.58
C SER A 19 33.84 -9.22 4.44
N ASN A 20 33.78 -7.92 4.66
CA ASN A 20 34.64 -7.02 3.88
C ASN A 20 34.85 -5.65 4.55
N ARG A 21 36.05 -5.49 5.11
CA ARG A 21 36.72 -4.18 5.21
C ARG A 21 37.50 -3.99 3.90
N PHE A 22 37.15 -3.01 3.09
CA PHE A 22 37.92 -2.66 1.89
C PHE A 22 38.65 -1.34 2.05
N VAL A 23 39.98 -1.45 1.94
CA VAL A 23 40.93 -0.35 1.67
C VAL A 23 41.08 -0.27 0.16
N GLY A 24 41.04 0.92 -0.42
CA GLY A 24 41.13 1.15 -1.87
C GLY A 24 42.44 0.59 -2.45
N VAL A 25 42.30 -0.43 -3.30
CA VAL A 25 43.42 -1.03 -4.03
C VAL A 25 43.21 -0.79 -5.52
N GLY A 26 44.20 -0.22 -6.19
CA GLY A 26 44.27 -0.14 -7.65
C GLY A 26 44.16 -1.54 -8.27
N MET A 27 43.38 -1.69 -9.33
CA MET A 27 43.14 -2.98 -10.00
C MET A 27 44.46 -3.53 -10.57
N GLY A 28 44.78 -4.78 -10.22
CA GLY A 28 45.94 -5.49 -10.78
C GLY A 28 45.70 -5.86 -12.27
N PRO A 29 46.77 -6.27 -13.00
CA PRO A 29 46.68 -6.61 -14.43
C PRO A 29 45.63 -7.67 -14.76
N GLU A 30 45.42 -8.69 -13.91
CA GLU A 30 44.40 -9.73 -14.10
C GLU A 30 42.95 -9.18 -14.00
N SER A 31 42.72 -8.28 -13.06
CA SER A 31 41.40 -7.63 -12.89
C SER A 31 41.05 -6.71 -14.08
N ASN A 32 42.06 -6.04 -14.65
CA ASN A 32 41.91 -5.23 -15.87
C ASN A 32 41.57 -6.10 -17.10
N ASN A 33 42.19 -7.27 -17.22
CA ASN A 33 41.93 -8.21 -18.31
C ASN A 33 40.49 -8.82 -18.20
N ARG A 34 40.05 -9.17 -16.99
CA ARG A 34 38.64 -9.63 -16.78
C ARG A 34 37.65 -8.53 -17.08
N LEU A 35 37.89 -7.31 -16.69
CA LEU A 35 37.03 -6.17 -17.03
C LEU A 35 36.94 -5.94 -18.52
N ALA A 36 38.06 -5.96 -19.24
CA ALA A 36 38.09 -5.80 -20.71
C ALA A 36 37.31 -6.91 -21.41
N ALA A 37 37.50 -8.18 -20.98
CA ALA A 37 36.76 -9.32 -21.49
C ALA A 37 35.24 -9.23 -21.22
N ALA A 38 34.84 -8.75 -20.05
CA ALA A 38 33.45 -8.55 -19.69
C ALA A 38 32.79 -7.46 -20.57
N LEU A 39 33.50 -6.37 -20.82
CA LEU A 39 33.01 -5.28 -21.70
C LEU A 39 32.85 -5.75 -23.16
N ASP A 40 33.74 -6.61 -23.66
CA ASP A 40 33.61 -7.22 -24.99
C ASP A 40 32.42 -8.19 -25.06
N ARG A 41 32.21 -9.04 -24.04
CA ARG A 41 31.04 -9.93 -23.94
C ARG A 41 29.72 -9.15 -23.91
N LEU A 42 29.65 -8.02 -23.18
CA LEU A 42 28.48 -7.16 -23.17
C LEU A 42 28.19 -6.57 -24.54
N ALA A 43 29.21 -6.07 -25.26
CA ALA A 43 29.05 -5.54 -26.61
C ALA A 43 28.53 -6.62 -27.59
N LYS A 44 29.05 -7.84 -27.49
CA LYS A 44 28.56 -8.99 -28.27
C LYS A 44 27.12 -9.38 -27.92
N ALA A 45 26.76 -9.39 -26.64
CA ALA A 45 25.40 -9.67 -26.20
C ALA A 45 24.43 -8.59 -26.71
N ARG A 46 24.84 -7.32 -26.71
CA ARG A 46 24.07 -6.21 -27.27
C ARG A 46 23.87 -6.36 -28.79
N ALA A 47 24.95 -6.66 -29.53
CA ALA A 47 24.90 -6.86 -30.98
C ALA A 47 23.99 -8.06 -31.36
N ALA A 48 23.94 -9.08 -30.52
CA ALA A 48 23.06 -10.25 -30.67
C ALA A 48 21.62 -10.01 -30.13
N ASN A 49 21.26 -8.78 -29.73
CA ASN A 49 19.96 -8.44 -29.13
C ASN A 49 19.59 -9.27 -27.87
N ARG A 50 20.60 -9.75 -27.11
CA ARG A 50 20.37 -10.48 -25.84
C ARG A 50 20.14 -9.51 -24.67
N ILE A 51 20.57 -8.24 -24.78
CA ILE A 51 20.37 -7.16 -23.81
C ILE A 51 20.02 -5.87 -24.53
N PHE A 52 19.36 -4.94 -23.84
CA PHE A 52 19.07 -3.60 -24.36
C PHE A 52 20.27 -2.66 -24.26
N GLU A 53 20.23 -1.55 -25.00
CA GLU A 53 21.26 -0.51 -24.94
C GLU A 53 21.37 0.13 -23.54
N ALA A 54 20.22 0.43 -22.91
CA ALA A 54 20.20 0.96 -21.55
C ALA A 54 20.80 -0.02 -20.53
N THR A 55 20.57 -1.33 -20.72
CA THR A 55 21.18 -2.39 -19.91
C THR A 55 22.69 -2.34 -20.02
N GLU A 56 23.24 -2.31 -21.24
CA GLU A 56 24.67 -2.22 -21.48
C GLU A 56 25.25 -0.98 -20.82
N GLN A 57 24.63 0.19 -20.99
CA GLN A 57 25.09 1.46 -20.41
C GLN A 57 25.13 1.40 -18.88
N ASN A 58 24.06 0.89 -18.25
CA ASN A 58 23.99 0.77 -16.79
C ASN A 58 25.01 -0.22 -16.24
N ILE A 59 25.22 -1.35 -16.91
CA ILE A 59 26.23 -2.34 -16.51
C ILE A 59 27.64 -1.76 -16.67
N ARG A 60 27.93 -1.07 -17.79
CA ARG A 60 29.24 -0.40 -17.98
C ARG A 60 29.53 0.59 -16.86
N LYS A 61 28.54 1.41 -16.48
CA LYS A 61 28.63 2.33 -15.36
C LYS A 61 29.00 1.61 -14.06
N TRP A 62 28.33 0.51 -13.73
CA TRP A 62 28.58 -0.26 -12.53
C TRP A 62 29.94 -0.97 -12.53
N LEU A 63 30.45 -1.35 -13.70
CA LEU A 63 31.78 -1.94 -13.84
C LEU A 63 32.92 -0.93 -13.68
N THR A 64 32.72 0.32 -14.13
CA THR A 64 33.82 1.28 -14.31
C THR A 64 33.86 2.37 -13.24
N GLU A 65 32.71 2.80 -12.68
CA GLU A 65 32.68 3.88 -11.70
C GLU A 65 33.05 3.39 -10.29
N PRO A 66 33.87 4.17 -9.53
CA PRO A 66 34.28 3.81 -8.16
C PRO A 66 33.12 3.60 -7.19
N ALA A 67 32.03 4.33 -7.35
CA ALA A 67 30.84 4.25 -6.51
C ALA A 67 30.17 2.87 -6.50
N TYR A 68 30.49 2.00 -7.47
CA TYR A 68 29.94 0.65 -7.60
C TYR A 68 30.99 -0.45 -7.41
N ALA A 69 32.19 -0.11 -6.95
CA ALA A 69 33.33 -1.04 -6.85
C ALA A 69 32.98 -2.33 -6.06
N GLN A 70 32.18 -2.22 -5.01
CA GLN A 70 31.76 -3.35 -4.17
C GLN A 70 30.88 -4.38 -4.90
N TYR A 71 30.22 -4.01 -6.00
CA TYR A 71 29.33 -4.88 -6.78
C TYR A 71 30.01 -5.49 -8.00
N ARG A 72 31.24 -5.03 -8.31
CA ARG A 72 31.94 -5.37 -9.57
C ARG A 72 32.21 -6.85 -9.71
N GLU A 73 32.67 -7.52 -8.67
CA GLU A 73 32.98 -8.95 -8.73
C GLU A 73 31.76 -9.77 -9.06
N GLN A 74 30.67 -9.55 -8.36
CA GLN A 74 29.42 -10.24 -8.61
C GLN A 74 28.88 -9.98 -10.02
N LEU A 75 29.05 -8.77 -10.54
CA LEU A 75 28.63 -8.40 -11.89
C LEU A 75 29.50 -9.10 -12.95
N LEU A 76 30.81 -9.20 -12.74
CA LEU A 76 31.73 -9.95 -13.60
C LEU A 76 31.34 -11.43 -13.66
N GLU A 77 31.03 -12.07 -12.53
CA GLU A 77 30.58 -13.46 -12.47
C GLU A 77 29.31 -13.69 -13.31
N HIS A 78 28.31 -12.79 -13.23
CA HIS A 78 27.09 -12.90 -14.04
C HIS A 78 27.37 -12.80 -15.55
N ILE A 79 28.29 -11.93 -15.95
CA ILE A 79 28.69 -11.76 -17.35
C ILE A 79 29.47 -12.98 -17.85
N GLU A 80 30.39 -13.52 -17.02
CA GLU A 80 31.18 -14.72 -17.33
C GLU A 80 30.29 -15.95 -17.50
N GLN A 81 29.24 -16.07 -16.67
CA GLN A 81 28.23 -17.13 -16.74
C GLN A 81 27.14 -16.88 -17.80
N GLU A 82 27.27 -15.84 -18.61
CA GLU A 82 26.32 -15.44 -19.66
C GLU A 82 24.87 -15.28 -19.19
N GLN A 83 24.65 -14.85 -17.95
CA GLN A 83 23.32 -14.63 -17.38
C GLN A 83 22.66 -13.35 -17.93
N PHE A 84 22.73 -13.14 -19.24
CA PHE A 84 22.30 -11.89 -19.88
C PHE A 84 20.83 -11.58 -19.71
N LYS A 85 19.95 -12.61 -19.65
CA LYS A 85 18.53 -12.39 -19.36
C LYS A 85 18.32 -11.79 -17.97
N THR A 86 18.99 -12.32 -16.96
CA THR A 86 18.92 -11.79 -15.59
C THR A 86 19.48 -10.37 -15.54
N LEU A 87 20.63 -10.13 -16.18
CA LEU A 87 21.24 -8.81 -16.26
C LEU A 87 20.32 -7.81 -16.97
N ASP A 88 19.65 -8.22 -18.05
CA ASP A 88 18.70 -7.35 -18.73
C ASP A 88 17.51 -7.01 -17.83
N ASP A 89 16.92 -8.00 -17.15
CA ASP A 89 15.80 -7.79 -16.23
C ASP A 89 16.12 -6.80 -15.10
N VAL A 90 17.36 -6.82 -14.57
CA VAL A 90 17.73 -6.01 -13.41
C VAL A 90 18.43 -4.67 -13.76
N PHE A 91 18.86 -4.45 -15.03
CA PHE A 91 19.55 -3.25 -15.47
C PHE A 91 18.88 -2.45 -16.59
N TRP A 92 17.76 -2.93 -17.20
CA TRP A 92 17.16 -2.29 -18.38
C TRP A 92 16.64 -0.87 -18.12
N THR A 93 16.39 -0.50 -16.87
CA THR A 93 15.96 0.83 -16.43
C THR A 93 16.44 1.11 -15.01
N ILE A 94 16.22 2.32 -14.54
CA ILE A 94 16.42 2.69 -13.12
C ILE A 94 15.07 2.53 -12.43
N LEU A 95 15.04 1.80 -11.29
CA LEU A 95 13.85 1.68 -10.46
C LEU A 95 13.42 3.08 -10.01
N PRO A 96 12.27 3.58 -10.48
CA PRO A 96 11.90 4.95 -10.18
C PRO A 96 11.62 5.11 -8.68
N PHE A 97 12.05 6.23 -8.11
CA PHE A 97 11.49 6.71 -6.86
C PHE A 97 10.11 7.29 -7.21
N GLY A 98 9.06 6.47 -7.12
CA GLY A 98 7.70 6.90 -7.44
C GLY A 98 7.15 7.89 -6.40
N THR A 99 5.91 8.33 -6.61
CA THR A 99 5.23 9.29 -5.73
C THR A 99 4.95 8.72 -4.33
N GLY A 100 5.96 8.39 -3.57
CA GLY A 100 5.86 7.80 -2.23
C GLY A 100 6.98 6.84 -1.88
N GLY A 101 7.92 6.59 -2.81
CA GLY A 101 9.07 5.74 -2.58
C GLY A 101 9.43 4.79 -3.71
N ARG A 102 10.35 3.88 -3.47
CA ARG A 102 10.75 2.79 -4.38
C ARG A 102 10.10 1.48 -3.95
N ARG A 103 9.71 0.65 -4.92
CA ARG A 103 9.18 -0.69 -4.68
C ARG A 103 9.52 -1.60 -5.85
N GLY A 104 10.04 -2.78 -5.59
CA GLY A 104 10.41 -3.73 -6.64
C GLY A 104 10.98 -5.02 -6.09
N LYS A 105 11.36 -5.91 -7.01
CA LYS A 105 12.03 -7.15 -6.66
C LYS A 105 13.36 -6.89 -5.99
N MET A 106 13.72 -7.72 -5.04
CA MET A 106 15.06 -7.73 -4.44
C MET A 106 16.02 -8.51 -5.34
N TYR A 107 17.16 -7.89 -5.64
CA TYR A 107 18.30 -8.57 -6.26
C TYR A 107 19.58 -7.86 -5.86
N PRO A 108 20.71 -8.58 -5.63
CA PRO A 108 21.92 -7.98 -5.06
C PRO A 108 22.55 -6.88 -5.92
N ILE A 109 22.46 -6.98 -7.24
CA ILE A 109 22.97 -6.04 -8.21
C ILE A 109 21.85 -5.56 -9.16
N GLY A 110 21.98 -4.36 -9.69
CA GLY A 110 21.01 -3.83 -10.66
C GLY A 110 20.46 -2.47 -10.27
N THR A 111 20.01 -1.75 -11.30
CA THR A 111 19.40 -0.44 -11.17
C THR A 111 17.88 -0.49 -11.05
N ASN A 112 17.25 -1.59 -11.50
CA ASN A 112 15.80 -1.78 -11.53
C ASN A 112 15.31 -2.72 -10.42
N VAL A 113 15.97 -2.75 -9.28
CA VAL A 113 15.68 -3.66 -8.16
C VAL A 113 15.93 -2.99 -6.83
N MET A 114 15.40 -3.60 -5.75
CA MET A 114 15.69 -3.21 -4.37
C MET A 114 16.97 -3.90 -3.91
N ASN A 115 17.98 -3.11 -3.58
CA ASN A 115 19.26 -3.55 -3.02
C ASN A 115 19.88 -2.45 -2.17
N ASP A 116 21.08 -2.69 -1.62
CA ASP A 116 21.75 -1.71 -0.77
C ASP A 116 22.05 -0.40 -1.49
N ARG A 117 22.37 -0.46 -2.79
CA ARG A 117 22.63 0.75 -3.58
C ARG A 117 21.36 1.59 -3.74
N THR A 118 20.25 1.00 -4.18
CA THR A 118 19.00 1.73 -4.43
C THR A 118 18.34 2.22 -3.14
N VAL A 119 18.47 1.48 -2.04
CA VAL A 119 18.02 1.92 -0.71
C VAL A 119 18.90 3.05 -0.18
N GLY A 120 20.22 2.91 -0.27
CA GLY A 120 21.17 3.94 0.15
C GLY A 120 20.99 5.24 -0.63
N GLU A 121 20.78 5.17 -1.96
CA GLU A 121 20.44 6.34 -2.79
C GLU A 121 19.17 7.04 -2.31
N SER A 122 18.13 6.26 -1.96
CA SER A 122 16.87 6.79 -1.48
C SER A 122 17.03 7.54 -0.14
N ALA A 123 17.79 6.97 0.80
CA ALA A 123 18.06 7.60 2.08
C ALA A 123 18.98 8.84 1.94
N GLN A 124 20.00 8.77 1.08
CA GLN A 124 20.91 9.89 0.81
C GLN A 124 20.18 11.06 0.15
N GLY A 125 19.32 10.77 -0.86
CA GLY A 125 18.52 11.78 -1.54
C GLY A 125 17.49 12.42 -0.62
N LEU A 126 16.84 11.63 0.25
CA LEU A 126 15.94 12.16 1.28
C LEU A 126 16.68 13.10 2.22
N ALA A 127 17.86 12.73 2.72
CA ALA A 127 18.66 13.58 3.60
C ALA A 127 19.07 14.90 2.91
N ALA A 128 19.44 14.84 1.60
CA ALA A 128 19.75 16.03 0.81
C ALA A 128 18.54 16.95 0.68
N TYR A 129 17.38 16.39 0.36
CA TYR A 129 16.14 17.16 0.21
C TYR A 129 15.67 17.78 1.53
N LEU A 130 15.71 17.06 2.64
CA LEU A 130 15.38 17.60 3.97
C LEU A 130 16.24 18.81 4.30
N ARG A 131 17.55 18.74 3.99
CA ARG A 131 18.48 19.83 4.22
C ARG A 131 18.22 21.03 3.31
N GLU A 132 17.84 20.77 2.06
CA GLU A 132 17.50 21.82 1.09
C GLU A 132 16.26 22.62 1.53
N VAL A 133 15.21 21.92 1.97
CA VAL A 133 13.91 22.55 2.26
C VAL A 133 13.83 23.11 3.67
N LEU A 134 14.38 22.41 4.66
CA LEU A 134 14.27 22.78 6.08
C LEU A 134 15.51 23.52 6.61
N GLY A 135 16.58 23.55 5.83
CA GLY A 135 17.84 24.19 6.21
C GLY A 135 18.70 23.38 7.17
N THR A 136 19.94 23.83 7.38
CA THR A 136 20.91 23.16 8.26
C THR A 136 20.80 23.59 9.74
N ALA A 137 20.11 24.66 10.03
CA ALA A 137 19.87 25.14 11.41
C ALA A 137 18.76 24.38 12.13
N SER A 138 17.92 23.63 11.40
CA SER A 138 16.85 22.80 11.95
C SER A 138 17.40 21.47 12.45
N HIS A 139 16.90 20.98 13.58
CA HIS A 139 17.18 19.63 14.05
C HIS A 139 16.43 18.60 13.18
N LEU A 140 17.02 18.27 12.03
CA LEU A 140 16.43 17.29 11.11
C LEU A 140 16.33 15.93 11.79
N SER A 141 15.17 15.28 11.63
CA SER A 141 14.95 13.95 12.21
C SER A 141 14.07 13.09 11.30
N CYS A 142 14.25 11.77 11.40
CA CYS A 142 13.49 10.80 10.63
C CYS A 142 13.14 9.59 11.50
N VAL A 143 11.89 9.16 11.46
CA VAL A 143 11.45 7.90 12.09
C VAL A 143 11.60 6.78 11.07
N ILE A 144 12.09 5.59 11.49
CA ILE A 144 12.21 4.43 10.61
C ILE A 144 11.51 3.23 11.25
N ALA A 145 10.65 2.59 10.47
CA ALA A 145 10.03 1.31 10.75
C ALA A 145 10.28 0.32 9.60
N HIS A 146 10.07 -0.95 9.86
CA HIS A 146 10.14 -1.99 8.84
C HIS A 146 9.14 -3.12 9.13
N ASP A 147 8.73 -3.83 8.09
CA ASP A 147 7.89 -5.02 8.20
C ASP A 147 8.72 -6.29 8.42
N THR A 148 8.07 -7.45 8.27
CA THR A 148 8.66 -8.77 8.50
C THR A 148 9.38 -9.36 7.28
N ARG A 149 9.42 -8.65 6.15
CA ARG A 149 9.98 -9.13 4.88
C ARG A 149 11.48 -9.36 4.97
N ILE A 150 11.97 -10.27 4.13
CA ILE A 150 13.40 -10.51 3.94
C ILE A 150 14.09 -9.18 3.65
N ASN A 151 15.23 -8.94 4.31
CA ASN A 151 16.03 -7.71 4.23
C ASN A 151 15.38 -6.42 4.77
N SER A 152 14.14 -6.42 5.28
CA SER A 152 13.52 -5.18 5.75
C SER A 152 14.30 -4.53 6.91
N GLU A 153 14.71 -5.31 7.91
CA GLU A 153 15.57 -4.81 8.99
C GLU A 153 16.93 -4.31 8.48
N ARG A 154 17.57 -5.06 7.56
CA ARG A 154 18.86 -4.66 6.97
C ARG A 154 18.76 -3.33 6.24
N PHE A 155 17.73 -3.14 5.42
CA PHE A 155 17.50 -1.90 4.69
C PHE A 155 17.11 -0.74 5.62
N ALA A 156 16.38 -1.01 6.71
CA ALA A 156 16.09 -0.01 7.74
C ALA A 156 17.38 0.47 8.45
N ARG A 157 18.24 -0.45 8.86
CA ARG A 157 19.56 -0.13 9.46
C ARG A 157 20.48 0.61 8.48
N LEU A 158 20.51 0.22 7.21
CA LEU A 158 21.26 0.94 6.17
C LEU A 158 20.74 2.38 6.03
N SER A 159 19.43 2.56 5.94
CA SER A 159 18.81 3.89 5.86
C SER A 159 19.17 4.75 7.08
N ALA A 160 19.16 4.16 8.28
CA ALA A 160 19.55 4.84 9.52
C ALA A 160 21.00 5.31 9.48
N ARG A 161 21.94 4.46 9.04
CA ARG A 161 23.36 4.80 8.90
C ARG A 161 23.59 5.93 7.90
N VAL A 162 22.89 5.89 6.77
CA VAL A 162 23.00 6.94 5.74
C VAL A 162 22.45 8.26 6.25
N LEU A 163 21.27 8.28 6.90
CA LEU A 163 20.68 9.48 7.44
C LEU A 163 21.55 10.10 8.54
N ALA A 164 22.05 9.28 9.48
CA ALA A 164 22.94 9.72 10.56
C ALA A 164 24.24 10.34 10.00
N ALA A 165 24.86 9.71 8.99
CA ALA A 165 26.05 10.25 8.32
C ALA A 165 25.81 11.62 7.64
N ASN A 166 24.55 11.92 7.36
CA ASN A 166 24.14 13.18 6.76
C ASN A 166 23.53 14.18 7.78
N GLY A 167 23.71 13.95 9.08
CA GLY A 167 23.28 14.87 10.14
C GLY A 167 21.78 14.88 10.41
N VAL A 168 21.07 13.82 10.00
CA VAL A 168 19.65 13.61 10.32
C VAL A 168 19.57 12.66 11.51
N ARG A 169 18.98 13.09 12.62
CA ARG A 169 18.72 12.23 13.78
C ARG A 169 17.71 11.16 13.41
N VAL A 170 17.97 9.93 13.79
CA VAL A 170 17.10 8.80 13.46
C VAL A 170 16.43 8.26 14.71
N TYR A 171 15.12 8.12 14.67
CA TYR A 171 14.33 7.33 15.62
C TYR A 171 14.01 5.99 14.95
N LEU A 172 14.59 4.90 15.45
CA LEU A 172 14.49 3.56 14.85
C LEU A 172 13.71 2.62 15.77
N PHE A 173 12.65 2.02 15.28
CA PHE A 173 11.92 1.02 16.06
C PHE A 173 12.75 -0.25 16.31
N ARG A 174 12.66 -0.78 17.54
CA ARG A 174 13.22 -2.10 17.87
C ARG A 174 12.32 -3.19 17.27
N GLY A 175 12.78 -3.79 16.17
CA GLY A 175 12.03 -4.80 15.43
C GLY A 175 10.92 -4.19 14.55
N HIS A 176 10.14 -5.08 13.97
CA HIS A 176 9.12 -4.72 12.98
C HIS A 176 7.94 -3.96 13.59
N ARG A 177 7.45 -2.91 12.89
CA ARG A 177 6.28 -2.12 13.27
C ARG A 177 5.49 -1.75 12.01
N SER A 178 4.21 -1.42 12.24
CA SER A 178 3.25 -1.12 11.19
C SER A 178 3.49 0.24 10.52
N THR A 179 3.03 0.34 9.27
CA THR A 179 3.02 1.62 8.52
C THR A 179 2.23 2.72 9.26
N PRO A 180 1.01 2.48 9.80
CA PRO A 180 0.30 3.50 10.58
C PRO A 180 1.01 3.88 11.88
N GLN A 181 1.68 2.96 12.55
CA GLN A 181 2.46 3.28 13.74
C GLN A 181 3.65 4.20 13.42
N LEU A 182 4.30 4.03 12.26
CA LEU A 182 5.28 5.01 11.78
C LEU A 182 4.63 6.37 11.56
N SER A 183 3.49 6.42 10.86
CA SER A 183 2.77 7.68 10.60
C SER A 183 2.45 8.42 11.90
N PHE A 184 1.96 7.70 12.91
CA PHE A 184 1.76 8.21 14.25
C PHE A 184 3.06 8.73 14.88
N ALA A 185 4.13 7.93 14.86
CA ALA A 185 5.40 8.30 15.50
C ALA A 185 6.04 9.55 14.87
N VAL A 186 5.95 9.71 13.54
CA VAL A 186 6.40 10.96 12.87
C VAL A 186 5.71 12.18 13.46
N ARG A 187 4.39 12.13 13.65
CA ARG A 187 3.60 13.21 14.22
C ARG A 187 3.87 13.40 15.71
N HIS A 188 3.87 12.32 16.47
CA HIS A 188 4.07 12.30 17.92
C HIS A 188 5.44 12.88 18.31
N LEU A 189 6.51 12.47 17.62
CA LEU A 189 7.88 12.94 17.82
C LEU A 189 8.18 14.24 17.07
N LYS A 190 7.24 14.78 16.30
CA LYS A 190 7.42 15.96 15.43
C LYS A 190 8.65 15.81 14.52
N ALA A 191 8.85 14.62 13.97
CA ALA A 191 9.96 14.34 13.09
C ALA A 191 9.77 15.00 11.72
N SER A 192 10.88 15.28 11.04
CA SER A 192 10.87 15.92 9.70
C SER A 192 10.36 14.99 8.61
N ALA A 193 10.59 13.68 8.76
CA ALA A 193 10.19 12.65 7.80
C ALA A 193 10.03 11.28 8.47
N GLY A 194 9.49 10.33 7.70
CA GLY A 194 9.44 8.92 8.09
C GLY A 194 9.81 7.99 6.94
N ILE A 195 10.33 6.82 7.25
CA ILE A 195 10.64 5.74 6.30
C ILE A 195 10.01 4.44 6.80
N VAL A 196 9.25 3.76 5.94
CA VAL A 196 8.85 2.37 6.16
C VAL A 196 9.51 1.48 5.11
N ILE A 197 10.26 0.49 5.54
CA ILE A 197 10.79 -0.55 4.67
C ILE A 197 9.77 -1.68 4.59
N SER A 198 8.98 -1.66 3.50
CA SER A 198 7.90 -2.61 3.24
C SER A 198 7.47 -2.59 1.78
N ALA A 199 7.05 -3.75 1.27
CA ALA A 199 6.31 -3.88 0.02
C ALA A 199 4.83 -4.25 0.27
N SER A 200 4.29 -4.04 1.50
CA SER A 200 2.91 -4.35 1.88
C SER A 200 2.57 -5.82 1.52
N HIS A 201 1.55 -6.07 0.75
CA HIS A 201 1.03 -7.39 0.36
C HIS A 201 1.70 -8.04 -0.87
N ASN A 202 2.79 -7.47 -1.42
CA ASN A 202 3.49 -8.03 -2.58
C ASN A 202 4.13 -9.39 -2.26
N PRO A 203 4.50 -10.19 -3.29
CA PRO A 203 5.22 -11.46 -3.09
C PRO A 203 6.50 -11.34 -2.25
N PRO A 204 7.02 -12.46 -1.70
CA PRO A 204 8.24 -12.48 -0.88
C PRO A 204 9.47 -11.91 -1.57
N SER A 205 9.51 -11.97 -2.91
CA SER A 205 10.61 -11.44 -3.73
C SER A 205 10.76 -9.93 -3.67
N ASP A 206 9.73 -9.22 -3.22
CA ASP A 206 9.65 -7.78 -3.29
C ASP A 206 9.94 -7.12 -1.95
N ASN A 207 10.52 -5.92 -2.02
CA ASN A 207 10.62 -5.00 -0.89
C ASN A 207 10.40 -3.56 -1.37
N GLY A 208 10.37 -2.59 -0.42
CA GLY A 208 10.15 -1.19 -0.75
C GLY A 208 10.69 -0.25 0.30
N PHE A 209 10.88 0.99 -0.12
CA PHE A 209 11.25 2.14 0.69
C PHE A 209 10.13 3.16 0.54
N LYS A 210 9.21 3.22 1.50
CA LYS A 210 8.12 4.21 1.54
C LYS A 210 8.59 5.43 2.33
N CYS A 211 8.29 6.64 1.83
CA CYS A 211 8.66 7.89 2.48
C CYS A 211 7.42 8.68 2.91
N SER A 212 7.43 9.17 4.16
CA SER A 212 6.42 10.06 4.74
C SER A 212 7.02 11.42 5.06
N TRP A 213 6.21 12.46 4.97
CA TRP A 213 6.57 13.82 5.37
C TRP A 213 6.28 14.07 6.86
N SER A 214 6.62 15.25 7.36
CA SER A 214 6.40 15.67 8.76
C SER A 214 4.94 15.61 9.21
N THR A 215 3.99 15.59 8.29
CA THR A 215 2.56 15.36 8.59
C THR A 215 2.24 13.94 8.98
N GLY A 216 3.15 12.97 8.74
CA GLY A 216 2.94 11.54 8.89
C GLY A 216 2.36 10.87 7.64
N GLY A 217 1.85 11.62 6.67
CA GLY A 217 1.35 11.12 5.39
C GLY A 217 2.49 10.83 4.40
N GLN A 218 2.25 9.93 3.45
CA GLN A 218 3.19 9.71 2.35
C GLN A 218 3.44 11.01 1.59
N VAL A 219 4.67 11.18 1.12
CA VAL A 219 5.06 12.39 0.38
C VAL A 219 4.20 12.61 -0.87
N ILE A 220 3.83 13.88 -1.09
CA ILE A 220 3.05 14.38 -2.21
C ILE A 220 3.77 15.58 -2.85
N PRO A 221 3.35 16.08 -4.02
CA PRO A 221 3.92 17.32 -4.57
C PRO A 221 3.83 18.51 -3.58
N PRO A 222 4.89 19.33 -3.49
CA PRO A 222 6.12 19.32 -4.28
C PRO A 222 7.21 18.38 -3.74
N HIS A 223 7.02 17.77 -2.57
CA HIS A 223 8.06 17.03 -1.84
C HIS A 223 8.49 15.74 -2.56
N ASP A 224 7.56 15.00 -3.17
CA ASP A 224 7.87 13.79 -3.94
C ASP A 224 8.82 14.09 -5.10
N ASN A 225 8.54 15.12 -5.90
CA ASN A 225 9.38 15.53 -7.02
C ASN A 225 10.77 16.02 -6.57
N GLY A 226 10.81 16.75 -5.46
CA GLY A 226 12.07 17.21 -4.88
C GLY A 226 12.95 16.07 -4.39
N ILE A 227 12.36 15.06 -3.72
CA ILE A 227 13.07 13.86 -3.28
C ILE A 227 13.55 13.06 -4.50
N ILE A 228 12.70 12.84 -5.51
CA ILE A 228 13.06 12.14 -6.74
C ILE A 228 14.31 12.77 -7.36
N ARG A 229 14.32 14.10 -7.55
CA ARG A 229 15.46 14.83 -8.09
C ARG A 229 16.73 14.59 -7.26
N CYS A 230 16.64 14.77 -5.95
CA CYS A 230 17.80 14.56 -5.08
C CYS A 230 18.30 13.11 -5.11
N VAL A 231 17.42 12.12 -5.24
CA VAL A 231 17.80 10.69 -5.37
C VAL A 231 18.52 10.43 -6.70
N GLU A 232 18.07 11.01 -7.81
CA GLU A 232 18.70 10.87 -9.12
C GLU A 232 20.09 11.54 -9.20
N GLU A 233 20.31 12.59 -8.40
CA GLU A 233 21.57 13.31 -8.29
C GLU A 233 22.61 12.60 -7.42
N VAL A 234 22.24 11.56 -6.64
CA VAL A 234 23.17 10.84 -5.75
C VAL A 234 24.31 10.18 -6.55
N ARG A 235 25.54 10.54 -6.20
CA ARG A 235 26.77 9.87 -6.70
C ARG A 235 27.35 8.96 -5.61
N ASP A 236 27.61 9.52 -4.44
CA ASP A 236 28.21 8.85 -3.31
C ASP A 236 27.20 8.70 -2.17
N ILE A 237 27.23 7.57 -1.50
CA ILE A 237 26.42 7.28 -0.32
C ILE A 237 27.34 7.35 0.89
N ARG A 238 27.00 8.23 1.84
CA ARG A 238 27.73 8.34 3.11
C ARG A 238 27.05 7.45 4.13
N GLU A 239 27.84 6.68 4.85
CA GLU A 239 27.37 5.81 5.91
C GLU A 239 28.13 6.04 7.19
N ALA A 240 27.43 6.16 8.32
CA ALA A 240 28.01 6.18 9.65
C ALA A 240 28.13 4.75 10.19
N ASP A 241 29.01 4.56 11.16
CA ASP A 241 29.03 3.33 11.95
C ASP A 241 27.81 3.29 12.86
N PHE A 242 27.08 2.18 12.85
CA PHE A 242 25.77 2.05 13.50
C PHE A 242 25.88 2.16 15.03
N ASP A 243 26.81 1.43 15.64
CA ASP A 243 26.96 1.39 17.09
C ASP A 243 27.50 2.71 17.64
N THR A 244 28.44 3.33 16.94
CA THR A 244 28.92 4.68 17.26
C THR A 244 27.80 5.72 17.18
N SER A 245 26.91 5.60 16.18
CA SER A 245 25.79 6.52 16.04
C SER A 245 24.76 6.37 17.16
N ILE A 246 24.54 5.15 17.65
CA ILE A 246 23.70 4.93 18.85
C ILE A 246 24.36 5.56 20.09
N GLN A 247 25.66 5.34 20.30
CA GLN A 247 26.38 5.89 21.44
C GLN A 247 26.36 7.43 21.46
N LYS A 248 26.38 8.07 20.29
CA LYS A 248 26.31 9.53 20.15
C LYS A 248 24.89 10.08 20.23
N GLY A 249 23.84 9.25 20.16
CA GLY A 249 22.45 9.67 20.09
C GLY A 249 22.03 10.19 18.71
N ASP A 250 22.78 9.90 17.66
CA ASP A 250 22.40 10.17 16.27
C ASP A 250 21.33 9.17 15.82
N ILE A 251 21.39 7.94 16.34
CA ILE A 251 20.35 6.92 16.19
C ILE A 251 19.81 6.59 17.59
N ILE A 252 18.49 6.72 17.75
CA ILE A 252 17.77 6.50 19.01
C ILE A 252 16.78 5.37 18.78
N TRP A 253 16.83 4.34 19.65
CA TRP A 253 15.85 3.28 19.64
C TRP A 253 14.51 3.75 20.22
N LEU A 254 13.42 3.51 19.48
CA LEU A 254 12.07 3.59 20.01
C LEU A 254 11.73 2.28 20.74
N GLY A 255 10.99 2.40 21.82
CA GLY A 255 10.73 1.32 22.79
C GLY A 255 9.25 1.10 23.11
N PRO A 256 8.99 0.36 24.22
CA PRO A 256 7.63 0.02 24.63
C PRO A 256 6.72 1.23 24.91
N ASP A 257 7.27 2.35 25.38
CA ASP A 257 6.49 3.56 25.67
C ASP A 257 5.95 4.19 24.37
N ASP A 258 6.76 4.17 23.29
CA ASP A 258 6.33 4.63 21.98
C ASP A 258 5.26 3.71 21.37
N ASP A 259 5.38 2.38 21.60
CA ASP A 259 4.36 1.42 21.21
C ASP A 259 3.04 1.68 21.98
N GLN A 260 3.12 1.91 23.30
CA GLN A 260 1.94 2.16 24.13
C GLN A 260 1.23 3.45 23.75
N ALA A 261 2.00 4.52 23.47
CA ALA A 261 1.42 5.79 23.01
C ALA A 261 0.59 5.63 21.73
N TYR A 262 1.05 4.80 20.78
CA TYR A 262 0.26 4.47 19.59
C TYR A 262 -0.99 3.66 19.93
N ILE A 263 -0.87 2.62 20.76
CA ILE A 263 -2.01 1.79 21.17
C ILE A 263 -3.07 2.64 21.85
N ASP A 264 -2.69 3.53 22.76
CA ASP A 264 -3.60 4.44 23.46
C ASP A 264 -4.29 5.41 22.50
N ALA A 265 -3.57 5.93 21.50
CA ALA A 265 -4.14 6.80 20.48
C ALA A 265 -5.20 6.09 19.61
N VAL A 266 -4.98 4.81 19.30
CA VAL A 266 -5.95 3.98 18.57
C VAL A 266 -7.16 3.67 19.46
N ILE A 267 -6.96 3.27 20.70
CA ILE A 267 -8.04 2.94 21.64
C ILE A 267 -8.90 4.19 21.94
N ALA A 268 -8.32 5.37 21.93
CA ALA A 268 -9.07 6.62 22.09
C ALA A 268 -10.14 6.84 20.99
N GLN A 269 -10.07 6.09 19.88
CA GLN A 269 -11.07 6.11 18.82
C GLN A 269 -12.24 5.14 19.06
N SER A 270 -12.26 4.42 20.17
CA SER A 270 -13.34 3.48 20.54
C SER A 270 -14.69 4.19 20.66
N HIS A 271 -15.72 3.60 20.08
CA HIS A 271 -17.11 4.12 20.09
C HIS A 271 -18.09 3.25 20.88
N SER A 272 -17.69 2.09 21.36
CA SER A 272 -18.53 1.15 22.09
C SER A 272 -17.79 0.54 23.27
N ARG A 273 -18.55 0.03 24.25
CA ARG A 273 -18.01 -0.77 25.36
C ARG A 273 -18.28 -2.27 25.21
N GLU A 274 -19.04 -2.63 24.18
CA GLU A 274 -19.34 -4.05 23.91
C GLU A 274 -18.09 -4.78 23.43
N ARG A 275 -17.81 -5.95 24.08
CA ARG A 275 -16.62 -6.78 23.82
C ARG A 275 -16.93 -8.27 23.71
N SER A 276 -18.23 -8.64 23.80
CA SER A 276 -18.67 -10.02 23.97
C SER A 276 -18.73 -10.80 22.64
N ILE A 277 -17.62 -10.79 21.89
CA ILE A 277 -17.47 -11.59 20.67
C ILE A 277 -16.21 -12.44 20.71
N ARG A 278 -16.19 -13.48 19.88
CA ARG A 278 -15.03 -14.31 19.57
C ARG A 278 -14.47 -13.88 18.21
N ILE A 279 -13.19 -13.60 18.15
CA ILE A 279 -12.50 -13.15 16.95
C ILE A 279 -11.47 -14.20 16.54
N ALA A 280 -11.51 -14.63 15.28
CA ALA A 280 -10.41 -15.36 14.66
C ALA A 280 -9.54 -14.38 13.86
N TYR A 281 -8.26 -14.31 14.18
CA TYR A 281 -7.35 -13.31 13.61
C TYR A 281 -6.12 -13.94 12.95
N SER A 282 -5.74 -13.42 11.78
CA SER A 282 -4.47 -13.73 11.13
C SER A 282 -3.67 -12.47 10.81
N PRO A 283 -2.40 -12.36 11.23
CA PRO A 283 -1.48 -11.32 10.81
C PRO A 283 -0.80 -11.63 9.47
N LEU A 284 -1.10 -12.73 8.80
CA LEU A 284 -0.48 -13.20 7.55
C LEU A 284 1.07 -13.13 7.58
N HIS A 285 1.69 -13.59 8.68
CA HIS A 285 3.13 -13.50 8.96
C HIS A 285 3.69 -12.07 9.08
N GLY A 286 2.83 -11.06 9.10
CA GLY A 286 3.19 -9.65 9.18
C GLY A 286 3.32 -9.12 10.61
N VAL A 287 3.29 -7.78 10.71
CA VAL A 287 3.48 -7.05 11.97
C VAL A 287 2.21 -6.94 12.82
N GLY A 288 1.08 -7.47 12.35
CA GLY A 288 -0.23 -7.28 12.99
C GLY A 288 -0.30 -7.72 14.45
N MET A 289 0.57 -8.64 14.88
CA MET A 289 0.68 -9.01 16.30
C MET A 289 1.18 -7.87 17.19
N THR A 290 1.96 -6.93 16.64
CA THR A 290 2.47 -5.78 17.39
C THR A 290 1.52 -4.57 17.38
N SER A 291 0.51 -4.56 16.52
CA SER A 291 -0.46 -3.47 16.37
C SER A 291 -1.90 -3.97 16.57
N VAL A 292 -2.49 -4.64 15.58
CA VAL A 292 -3.91 -5.06 15.60
C VAL A 292 -4.24 -5.90 16.84
N PHE A 293 -3.46 -6.96 17.08
CA PHE A 293 -3.70 -7.85 18.22
C PHE A 293 -3.58 -7.09 19.55
N ARG A 294 -2.51 -6.31 19.72
CA ARG A 294 -2.28 -5.52 20.94
C ARG A 294 -3.38 -4.49 21.20
N VAL A 295 -3.87 -3.83 20.15
CA VAL A 295 -4.99 -2.89 20.27
C VAL A 295 -6.27 -3.60 20.70
N LEU A 296 -6.64 -4.71 20.06
CA LEU A 296 -7.83 -5.47 20.42
C LEU A 296 -7.76 -6.00 21.86
N GLU A 297 -6.61 -6.58 22.25
CA GLU A 297 -6.36 -7.08 23.61
C GLU A 297 -6.47 -5.95 24.65
N SER A 298 -5.76 -4.82 24.40
CA SER A 298 -5.76 -3.66 25.30
C SER A 298 -7.10 -2.95 25.36
N ALA A 299 -7.90 -2.99 24.28
CA ALA A 299 -9.27 -2.51 24.27
C ALA A 299 -10.26 -3.43 25.03
N GLY A 300 -9.82 -4.61 25.47
CA GLY A 300 -10.58 -5.52 26.34
C GLY A 300 -11.31 -6.66 25.63
N PHE A 301 -11.02 -6.93 24.36
CA PHE A 301 -11.48 -8.17 23.70
C PHE A 301 -10.68 -9.35 24.25
N LYS A 302 -11.37 -10.29 24.94
CA LYS A 302 -10.72 -11.40 25.67
C LYS A 302 -10.67 -12.70 24.86
N SER A 303 -11.50 -12.84 23.85
CA SER A 303 -11.66 -14.08 23.08
C SER A 303 -11.13 -13.87 21.65
N ILE A 304 -9.81 -13.77 21.52
CA ILE A 304 -9.11 -13.62 20.24
C ILE A 304 -8.31 -14.90 20.01
N SER A 305 -8.71 -15.71 19.03
CA SER A 305 -7.97 -16.89 18.57
C SER A 305 -7.12 -16.50 17.37
N VAL A 306 -5.81 -16.71 17.44
CA VAL A 306 -4.88 -16.36 16.37
C VAL A 306 -4.53 -17.60 15.55
N VAL A 307 -4.42 -17.47 14.24
CA VAL A 307 -3.90 -18.52 13.35
C VAL A 307 -2.41 -18.73 13.65
N GLU A 308 -2.09 -19.72 14.51
CA GLU A 308 -0.74 -19.94 15.03
C GLU A 308 0.31 -20.09 13.93
N SER A 309 -0.01 -20.82 12.86
CA SER A 309 0.88 -21.04 11.72
C SER A 309 1.26 -19.74 10.98
N GLN A 310 0.44 -18.69 11.09
CA GLN A 310 0.62 -17.40 10.45
C GLN A 310 0.99 -16.27 11.43
N ALA A 311 1.02 -16.56 12.74
CA ALA A 311 1.37 -15.58 13.78
C ALA A 311 2.86 -15.25 13.84
N ILE A 312 3.71 -16.20 13.42
CA ILE A 312 5.16 -16.06 13.44
C ILE A 312 5.59 -15.17 12.26
N PRO A 313 6.33 -14.08 12.51
CA PRO A 313 6.88 -13.24 11.46
C PRO A 313 7.79 -14.02 10.50
N ASP A 314 7.44 -14.04 9.21
CA ASP A 314 8.24 -14.71 8.18
C ASP A 314 8.04 -14.03 6.81
N GLY A 315 9.12 -13.47 6.27
CA GLY A 315 9.10 -12.77 4.99
C GLY A 315 8.91 -13.66 3.76
N ASN A 316 8.88 -15.00 3.93
CA ASN A 316 8.53 -15.95 2.87
C ASN A 316 7.03 -16.25 2.82
N PHE A 317 6.27 -15.87 3.84
CA PHE A 317 4.81 -16.11 3.97
C PHE A 317 4.41 -17.57 3.69
N PRO A 318 5.06 -18.57 4.34
CA PRO A 318 4.99 -19.99 3.92
C PRO A 318 3.58 -20.56 4.03
N ASN A 319 2.77 -20.09 4.99
CA ASN A 319 1.44 -20.61 5.26
C ASN A 319 0.32 -19.73 4.66
N VAL A 320 0.65 -18.86 3.71
CA VAL A 320 -0.33 -18.08 2.94
C VAL A 320 -0.43 -18.66 1.52
N ALA A 321 -1.64 -18.76 1.00
CA ALA A 321 -1.89 -19.29 -0.34
C ALA A 321 -1.04 -18.54 -1.38
N ASN A 322 -0.33 -19.28 -2.23
CA ASN A 322 0.59 -18.76 -3.24
C ASN A 322 1.68 -17.82 -2.70
N HIS A 323 2.01 -17.87 -1.41
CA HIS A 323 2.92 -16.94 -0.73
C HIS A 323 2.54 -15.47 -0.96
N ALA A 324 1.25 -15.18 -1.16
CA ALA A 324 0.74 -13.84 -1.46
C ALA A 324 -0.06 -13.31 -0.25
N PRO A 325 0.56 -12.55 0.68
CA PRO A 325 -0.07 -12.10 1.91
C PRO A 325 -0.99 -10.89 1.67
N ASN A 326 -1.88 -11.03 0.69
CA ASN A 326 -2.85 -10.02 0.31
C ASN A 326 -4.23 -10.40 0.86
N PRO A 327 -4.75 -9.70 1.89
CA PRO A 327 -6.04 -9.98 2.47
C PRO A 327 -7.23 -9.68 1.54
N GLU A 328 -7.02 -9.02 0.38
CA GLU A 328 -8.04 -8.91 -0.67
C GLU A 328 -8.34 -10.26 -1.35
N ASN A 329 -7.41 -11.24 -1.25
CA ASN A 329 -7.59 -12.57 -1.80
C ASN A 329 -8.36 -13.44 -0.80
N PRO A 330 -9.56 -13.95 -1.12
CA PRO A 330 -10.33 -14.80 -0.21
C PRO A 330 -9.55 -16.02 0.30
N GLU A 331 -8.66 -16.59 -0.52
CA GLU A 331 -7.80 -17.72 -0.16
C GLU A 331 -6.83 -17.40 1.00
N ALA A 332 -6.42 -16.14 1.16
CA ALA A 332 -5.57 -15.72 2.27
C ALA A 332 -6.32 -15.76 3.63
N LEU A 333 -7.65 -15.67 3.61
CA LEU A 333 -8.49 -15.72 4.80
C LEU A 333 -8.86 -17.16 5.21
N GLN A 334 -8.61 -18.17 4.37
CA GLN A 334 -9.14 -19.51 4.56
C GLN A 334 -8.77 -20.12 5.92
N GLN A 335 -7.50 -20.01 6.34
CA GLN A 335 -7.08 -20.56 7.63
C GLN A 335 -7.75 -19.83 8.82
N ALA A 336 -8.00 -18.54 8.70
CA ALA A 336 -8.73 -17.80 9.73
C ALA A 336 -10.22 -18.16 9.74
N ILE A 337 -10.83 -18.46 8.60
CA ILE A 337 -12.20 -18.95 8.46
C ILE A 337 -12.31 -20.37 9.05
N ASP A 338 -11.35 -21.25 8.77
CA ASP A 338 -11.31 -22.60 9.34
C ASP A 338 -11.20 -22.55 10.87
N LEU A 339 -10.32 -21.69 11.39
CA LEU A 339 -10.21 -21.44 12.83
C LEU A 339 -11.51 -20.88 13.41
N ALA A 340 -12.12 -19.90 12.75
CA ALA A 340 -13.39 -19.31 13.16
C ALA A 340 -14.52 -20.34 13.25
N THR A 341 -14.57 -21.24 12.29
CA THR A 341 -15.56 -22.33 12.26
C THR A 341 -15.35 -23.28 13.43
N LYS A 342 -14.10 -23.66 13.71
CA LYS A 342 -13.75 -24.55 14.83
C LYS A 342 -14.05 -23.92 16.19
N GLU A 343 -13.69 -22.66 16.37
CA GLU A 343 -13.84 -21.93 17.64
C GLU A 343 -15.21 -21.25 17.78
N GLN A 344 -16.12 -21.44 16.81
CA GLN A 344 -17.43 -20.77 16.76
C GLN A 344 -17.30 -19.25 16.94
N ALA A 345 -16.40 -18.65 16.17
CA ALA A 345 -16.15 -17.21 16.21
C ALA A 345 -17.32 -16.42 15.61
N ASP A 346 -17.38 -15.14 15.94
CA ASP A 346 -18.39 -14.18 15.45
C ASP A 346 -17.82 -13.33 14.31
N LEU A 347 -16.47 -13.25 14.23
CA LEU A 347 -15.74 -12.38 13.30
C LEU A 347 -14.41 -13.01 12.91
N VAL A 348 -14.08 -12.92 11.62
CA VAL A 348 -12.74 -13.17 11.08
C VAL A 348 -12.10 -11.86 10.72
N LEU A 349 -10.82 -11.68 11.08
CA LEU A 349 -9.99 -10.56 10.69
C LEU A 349 -8.65 -11.04 10.13
N ALA A 350 -8.12 -10.36 9.11
CA ALA A 350 -6.76 -10.60 8.63
C ALA A 350 -6.11 -9.29 8.17
N SER A 351 -4.89 -9.03 8.64
CA SER A 351 -4.10 -7.85 8.23
C SER A 351 -2.98 -8.22 7.26
N ASP A 352 -2.61 -7.28 6.38
CA ASP A 352 -1.45 -7.45 5.52
C ASP A 352 -0.12 -7.26 6.28
N PRO A 353 1.04 -7.59 5.68
CA PRO A 353 2.32 -7.62 6.40
C PRO A 353 2.75 -6.34 7.11
N ASP A 354 2.41 -5.16 6.64
CA ASP A 354 2.70 -3.89 7.32
C ASP A 354 1.47 -3.28 8.02
N ALA A 355 0.41 -4.09 8.17
CA ALA A 355 -0.81 -3.81 8.93
C ALA A 355 -1.42 -2.43 8.65
N ASP A 356 -1.37 -2.01 7.39
CA ASP A 356 -2.08 -0.83 6.92
C ASP A 356 -3.46 -1.18 6.32
N ARG A 357 -3.77 -2.49 6.15
CA ARG A 357 -5.02 -3.03 5.62
C ARG A 357 -5.60 -4.10 6.52
N ILE A 358 -6.94 -4.19 6.56
CA ILE A 358 -7.67 -5.21 7.30
C ILE A 358 -8.81 -5.76 6.46
N ALA A 359 -8.84 -7.07 6.28
CA ALA A 359 -9.99 -7.80 5.75
C ALA A 359 -10.83 -8.35 6.88
N ALA A 360 -12.12 -8.46 6.65
CA ALA A 360 -13.08 -9.07 7.55
C ALA A 360 -13.91 -10.13 6.82
N ALA A 361 -14.33 -11.18 7.55
CA ALA A 361 -15.41 -12.06 7.12
C ALA A 361 -16.41 -12.24 8.27
N ALA A 362 -17.68 -12.37 7.92
CA ALA A 362 -18.76 -12.55 8.88
C ALA A 362 -19.66 -13.71 8.44
N PRO A 363 -20.33 -14.40 9.40
CA PRO A 363 -21.27 -15.45 9.06
C PRO A 363 -22.56 -14.87 8.48
N GLU A 364 -23.09 -15.51 7.46
CA GLU A 364 -24.44 -15.26 6.94
C GLU A 364 -25.47 -15.87 7.90
N SER A 365 -26.43 -15.09 8.40
CA SER A 365 -27.38 -15.52 9.42
C SER A 365 -28.20 -16.74 9.03
N LYS A 366 -28.56 -16.89 7.76
CA LYS A 366 -29.41 -17.99 7.27
C LYS A 366 -28.68 -19.31 7.14
N SER A 367 -27.43 -19.31 6.66
CA SER A 367 -26.67 -20.51 6.29
C SER A 367 -25.54 -20.82 7.27
N GLY A 368 -25.09 -19.84 8.06
CA GLY A 368 -23.86 -19.91 8.84
C GLY A 368 -22.58 -19.88 8.01
N ARG A 369 -22.68 -19.73 6.68
CA ARG A 369 -21.53 -19.67 5.79
C ARG A 369 -20.74 -18.38 6.00
N TRP A 370 -19.44 -18.50 6.09
CA TRP A 370 -18.53 -17.34 6.16
C TRP A 370 -18.48 -16.59 4.82
N ILE A 371 -18.73 -15.30 4.87
CA ILE A 371 -18.71 -14.40 3.72
C ILE A 371 -17.55 -13.42 3.91
N PRO A 372 -16.46 -13.51 3.13
CA PRO A 372 -15.45 -12.47 3.06
C PRO A 372 -16.08 -11.16 2.54
N LEU A 373 -15.87 -10.07 3.28
CA LEU A 373 -16.34 -8.74 2.90
C LEU A 373 -15.33 -8.07 1.97
N THR A 374 -15.82 -7.44 0.92
CA THR A 374 -14.98 -6.59 0.08
C THR A 374 -14.55 -5.32 0.83
N GLY A 375 -13.49 -4.65 0.36
CA GLY A 375 -13.07 -3.39 0.96
C GLY A 375 -14.16 -2.30 0.93
N ASN A 376 -14.98 -2.28 -0.11
CA ASN A 376 -16.12 -1.39 -0.23
C ASN A 376 -17.23 -1.69 0.79
N GLN A 377 -17.53 -2.95 1.02
CA GLN A 377 -18.53 -3.38 2.01
C GLN A 377 -18.08 -3.07 3.44
N THR A 378 -16.81 -3.38 3.76
CA THR A 378 -16.21 -3.04 5.05
C THR A 378 -16.19 -1.53 5.26
N ALA A 379 -15.83 -0.75 4.23
CA ALA A 379 -15.84 0.72 4.29
C ALA A 379 -17.24 1.29 4.58
N ALA A 380 -18.28 0.76 3.93
CA ALA A 380 -19.66 1.21 4.13
C ALA A 380 -20.17 0.88 5.55
N LEU A 381 -19.86 -0.33 6.05
CA LEU A 381 -20.20 -0.74 7.42
C LEU A 381 -19.52 0.13 8.46
N LEU A 382 -18.19 0.36 8.32
CA LEU A 382 -17.44 1.25 9.20
C LEU A 382 -17.95 2.70 9.13
N ALA A 383 -18.23 3.21 7.93
CA ALA A 383 -18.77 4.56 7.76
C ALA A 383 -20.10 4.72 8.47
N ASN A 384 -21.02 3.75 8.31
CA ASN A 384 -22.30 3.76 9.03
C ASN A 384 -22.08 3.71 10.56
N PHE A 385 -21.18 2.84 11.04
CA PHE A 385 -20.88 2.71 12.47
C PHE A 385 -20.35 4.01 13.06
N VAL A 386 -19.40 4.67 12.40
CA VAL A 386 -18.78 5.92 12.85
C VAL A 386 -19.74 7.11 12.75
N ILE A 387 -20.40 7.28 11.60
CA ILE A 387 -21.28 8.43 11.32
C ILE A 387 -22.49 8.44 12.25
N THR A 388 -23.11 7.29 12.52
CA THR A 388 -24.30 7.22 13.39
C THR A 388 -23.99 7.53 14.85
N ARG A 389 -22.72 7.42 15.27
CA ARG A 389 -22.27 7.74 16.65
C ARG A 389 -21.76 9.15 16.82
N PHE A 390 -21.58 9.86 15.73
CA PHE A 390 -21.17 11.26 15.78
C PHE A 390 -22.26 12.11 16.46
N SER A 391 -21.99 12.49 17.69
CA SER A 391 -22.95 13.12 18.60
C SER A 391 -23.10 14.64 18.40
N GLY A 392 -24.13 15.22 19.03
CA GLY A 392 -24.38 16.66 18.98
C GLY A 392 -23.27 17.54 19.55
N THR A 393 -22.46 17.03 20.50
CA THR A 393 -21.32 17.75 21.09
C THR A 393 -20.15 17.77 20.11
N GLU A 394 -19.86 16.64 19.48
CA GLU A 394 -18.82 16.52 18.44
C GLU A 394 -19.19 17.31 17.18
N ARG A 395 -20.50 17.36 16.82
CA ARG A 395 -21.00 18.22 15.74
C ARG A 395 -20.68 19.69 15.98
N LYS A 396 -20.74 20.16 17.24
CA LYS A 396 -20.38 21.54 17.58
C LYS A 396 -18.87 21.79 17.49
N SER A 397 -18.04 20.79 17.83
CA SER A 397 -16.58 20.90 17.72
C SER A 397 -16.07 20.80 16.27
N ALA A 398 -16.87 20.32 15.33
CA ALA A 398 -16.53 20.28 13.91
C ALA A 398 -16.44 21.67 13.24
N GLY A 399 -16.83 22.75 13.95
CA GLY A 399 -16.76 24.13 13.48
C GLY A 399 -17.68 24.41 12.29
N ASP A 400 -17.48 25.56 11.63
CA ASP A 400 -18.32 26.04 10.51
C ASP A 400 -18.29 25.14 9.27
N ARG A 401 -17.26 24.30 9.11
CA ARG A 401 -17.13 23.38 7.95
C ARG A 401 -17.90 22.08 8.12
N GLY A 402 -18.35 21.76 9.33
CA GLY A 402 -19.11 20.54 9.66
C GLY A 402 -18.27 19.26 9.58
N ALA A 403 -18.92 18.14 9.92
CA ALA A 403 -18.32 16.82 9.83
C ALA A 403 -18.17 16.33 8.38
N TYR A 404 -17.13 15.54 8.15
CA TYR A 404 -16.87 15.00 6.81
C TYR A 404 -16.19 13.62 6.82
N VAL A 405 -16.43 12.87 5.75
CA VAL A 405 -15.76 11.64 5.40
C VAL A 405 -14.98 11.83 4.10
N VAL A 406 -13.92 11.05 3.91
CA VAL A 406 -13.04 11.15 2.74
C VAL A 406 -12.90 9.79 2.08
N LYS A 407 -13.04 9.72 0.75
CA LYS A 407 -12.84 8.50 -0.02
C LYS A 407 -12.17 8.78 -1.36
N THR A 408 -11.61 7.73 -1.99
CA THR A 408 -11.11 7.85 -3.37
C THR A 408 -12.26 7.72 -4.38
N LEU A 409 -12.01 8.15 -5.62
CA LEU A 409 -12.97 8.04 -6.73
C LEU A 409 -13.43 6.59 -6.99
N VAL A 410 -12.56 5.62 -6.69
CA VAL A 410 -12.82 4.18 -6.91
C VAL A 410 -13.34 3.45 -5.67
N THR A 411 -13.60 4.17 -4.58
CA THR A 411 -14.26 3.63 -3.38
C THR A 411 -15.77 3.83 -3.49
N THR A 412 -16.55 2.93 -2.90
CA THR A 412 -18.03 2.89 -3.00
C THR A 412 -18.72 4.22 -2.71
N ASP A 413 -19.73 4.55 -3.50
CA ASP A 413 -20.60 5.71 -3.24
C ASP A 413 -21.63 5.46 -2.12
N LEU A 414 -21.72 4.22 -1.61
CA LEU A 414 -22.57 3.92 -0.46
C LEU A 414 -22.16 4.75 0.76
N ILE A 415 -20.84 5.00 0.95
CA ILE A 415 -20.33 5.91 2.00
C ILE A 415 -20.94 7.32 1.84
N THR A 416 -20.96 7.84 0.61
CA THR A 416 -21.53 9.16 0.32
C THR A 416 -23.04 9.20 0.65
N ARG A 417 -23.79 8.15 0.26
CA ARG A 417 -25.22 8.06 0.57
C ARG A 417 -25.52 7.99 2.06
N ILE A 418 -24.70 7.22 2.80
CA ILE A 418 -24.80 7.17 4.28
C ILE A 418 -24.49 8.54 4.87
N ALA A 419 -23.42 9.20 4.43
CA ALA A 419 -23.03 10.51 4.93
C ALA A 419 -24.11 11.57 4.67
N GLU A 420 -24.63 11.65 3.45
CA GLU A 420 -25.71 12.56 3.06
C GLU A 420 -26.97 12.38 3.92
N ALA A 421 -27.37 11.14 4.19
CA ALA A 421 -28.52 10.83 5.03
C ALA A 421 -28.39 11.32 6.48
N HIS A 422 -27.16 11.55 6.93
CA HIS A 422 -26.85 12.04 8.30
C HIS A 422 -26.36 13.50 8.32
N GLY A 423 -26.41 14.21 7.19
CA GLY A 423 -25.93 15.59 7.09
C GLY A 423 -24.41 15.74 7.25
N VAL A 424 -23.66 14.70 6.89
CA VAL A 424 -22.20 14.66 6.88
C VAL A 424 -21.70 14.86 5.44
N ARG A 425 -20.72 15.73 5.25
CA ARG A 425 -20.13 15.99 3.94
C ARG A 425 -19.24 14.82 3.50
N SER A 426 -19.32 14.45 2.22
CA SER A 426 -18.44 13.46 1.60
C SER A 426 -17.48 14.12 0.62
N ILE A 427 -16.18 13.87 0.76
CA ILE A 427 -15.13 14.24 -0.20
C ILE A 427 -14.75 12.96 -0.94
N GLY A 428 -15.17 12.81 -2.21
CA GLY A 428 -15.16 11.51 -2.90
C GLY A 428 -14.46 11.45 -4.26
N ASP A 429 -13.95 12.57 -4.78
CA ASP A 429 -13.36 12.63 -6.12
C ASP A 429 -11.83 12.60 -6.09
N LEU A 430 -11.26 12.03 -5.03
CA LEU A 430 -9.81 12.01 -4.84
C LEU A 430 -9.14 10.94 -5.72
N PRO A 431 -7.90 11.21 -6.13
CA PRO A 431 -7.03 10.20 -6.73
C PRO A 431 -6.89 8.96 -5.85
N VAL A 432 -6.58 7.82 -6.46
CA VAL A 432 -6.25 6.59 -5.72
C VAL A 432 -4.94 6.76 -4.97
N GLY A 433 -4.94 6.38 -3.72
CA GLY A 433 -3.80 6.47 -2.79
C GLY A 433 -4.15 7.26 -1.54
N PHE A 434 -3.91 6.64 -0.38
CA PHE A 434 -4.27 7.21 0.93
C PHE A 434 -3.62 8.58 1.20
N LYS A 435 -2.49 8.87 0.55
CA LYS A 435 -1.82 10.17 0.60
C LYS A 435 -2.72 11.36 0.22
N TRP A 436 -3.68 11.14 -0.69
CA TRP A 436 -4.66 12.16 -1.09
C TRP A 436 -5.75 12.32 -0.05
N ILE A 437 -6.11 11.23 0.64
CA ILE A 437 -6.99 11.28 1.82
C ILE A 437 -6.29 12.07 2.93
N ALA A 438 -5.02 11.77 3.21
CA ALA A 438 -4.21 12.50 4.18
C ALA A 438 -4.14 14.00 3.86
N GLN A 439 -3.89 14.36 2.60
CA GLN A 439 -3.91 15.76 2.15
C GLN A 439 -5.27 16.41 2.39
N ALA A 440 -6.36 15.73 2.02
CA ALA A 440 -7.70 16.26 2.22
C ALA A 440 -8.04 16.48 3.71
N ILE A 441 -7.51 15.64 4.61
CA ILE A 441 -7.64 15.84 6.06
C ILE A 441 -6.91 17.12 6.49
N ASP A 442 -5.66 17.32 6.03
CA ASP A 442 -4.87 18.50 6.38
C ASP A 442 -5.48 19.80 5.82
N GLU A 443 -6.01 19.77 4.60
CA GLU A 443 -6.65 20.93 3.93
C GLU A 443 -8.00 21.31 4.54
N ASN A 444 -8.80 20.33 4.95
CA ASN A 444 -10.12 20.58 5.53
C ASN A 444 -10.09 20.78 7.05
N GLY A 445 -8.99 20.42 7.69
CA GLY A 445 -8.79 20.47 9.13
C GLY A 445 -9.29 19.21 9.85
N PRO A 446 -8.50 18.69 10.82
CA PRO A 446 -8.86 17.51 11.60
C PRO A 446 -10.20 17.61 12.36
N PRO A 447 -10.57 18.75 12.94
CA PRO A 447 -11.89 18.88 13.55
C PRO A 447 -13.00 18.64 12.52
N GLY A 448 -13.79 17.59 12.75
CA GLY A 448 -14.85 17.17 11.83
C GLY A 448 -14.48 16.02 10.90
N PHE A 449 -13.23 15.61 10.80
CA PHE A 449 -12.85 14.39 10.11
C PHE A 449 -13.35 13.16 10.87
N LEU A 450 -14.19 12.35 10.23
CA LEU A 450 -14.75 11.14 10.82
C LEU A 450 -14.01 9.90 10.35
N MET A 451 -13.87 9.73 9.03
CA MET A 451 -13.28 8.54 8.44
C MET A 451 -12.72 8.80 7.05
N GLY A 452 -11.59 8.15 6.75
CA GLY A 452 -11.04 8.00 5.41
C GLY A 452 -11.07 6.54 4.94
N ALA A 453 -11.38 6.29 3.66
CA ALA A 453 -11.48 4.93 3.12
C ALA A 453 -10.95 4.78 1.71
N GLU A 454 -10.26 3.65 1.47
CA GLU A 454 -9.91 3.10 0.16
C GLU A 454 -10.56 1.72 -0.03
N GLU A 455 -10.98 1.41 -1.26
CA GLU A 455 -11.57 0.12 -1.63
C GLU A 455 -10.65 -1.07 -1.39
N SER A 456 -9.37 -0.82 -1.30
CA SER A 456 -8.31 -1.81 -1.10
C SER A 456 -8.06 -2.14 0.39
N LEU A 457 -9.12 -2.22 1.19
CA LEU A 457 -9.09 -2.59 2.62
C LEU A 457 -8.35 -1.58 3.53
N GLY A 458 -8.23 -0.34 3.10
CA GLY A 458 -7.52 0.71 3.84
C GLY A 458 -8.46 1.73 4.48
N TYR A 459 -8.40 1.91 5.80
CA TYR A 459 -9.28 2.80 6.55
C TYR A 459 -8.52 3.57 7.61
N LEU A 460 -8.97 4.78 7.91
CA LEU A 460 -8.49 5.58 9.03
C LEU A 460 -9.69 6.24 9.72
N VAL A 461 -9.73 6.20 11.04
CA VAL A 461 -10.64 6.97 11.89
C VAL A 461 -9.81 7.72 12.90
N GLY A 462 -10.15 9.01 13.12
CA GLY A 462 -9.38 9.88 14.02
C GLY A 462 -8.17 10.55 13.36
N ASP A 463 -7.55 11.47 14.11
CA ASP A 463 -6.52 12.39 13.62
C ASP A 463 -5.08 12.00 14.02
N TYR A 464 -4.87 10.88 14.68
CA TYR A 464 -3.57 10.49 15.23
C TYR A 464 -2.54 10.10 14.16
N ALA A 465 -2.98 9.66 13.01
CA ALA A 465 -2.15 9.23 11.87
C ALA A 465 -2.58 9.90 10.56
N ARG A 466 -1.79 9.69 9.50
CA ARG A 466 -2.06 10.14 8.11
C ARG A 466 -1.85 9.02 7.10
N ASP A 467 -1.93 7.79 7.54
CA ASP A 467 -2.03 6.61 6.69
C ASP A 467 -3.13 5.70 7.23
N LYS A 468 -3.62 4.79 6.39
CA LYS A 468 -4.63 3.81 6.75
C LYS A 468 -4.11 2.89 7.85
N ASP A 469 -4.98 2.50 8.76
CA ASP A 469 -4.62 1.74 9.95
C ASP A 469 -5.54 0.53 10.16
N ALA A 470 -4.95 -0.65 10.02
CA ALA A 470 -5.63 -1.91 10.27
C ALA A 470 -6.11 -2.04 11.73
N ALA A 471 -5.38 -1.46 12.69
CA ALA A 471 -5.70 -1.62 14.11
C ALA A 471 -6.96 -0.84 14.50
N VAL A 472 -7.11 0.42 14.07
CA VAL A 472 -8.33 1.19 14.33
C VAL A 472 -9.54 0.59 13.62
N ALA A 473 -9.36 0.14 12.38
CA ALA A 473 -10.44 -0.48 11.64
C ALA A 473 -10.86 -1.82 12.26
N ALA A 474 -9.92 -2.65 12.73
CA ALA A 474 -10.19 -3.88 13.45
C ALA A 474 -10.93 -3.61 14.77
N LEU A 475 -10.50 -2.62 15.54
CA LEU A 475 -11.15 -2.20 16.78
C LEU A 475 -12.62 -1.85 16.54
N LEU A 476 -12.88 -0.90 15.64
CA LEU A 476 -14.22 -0.38 15.40
C LEU A 476 -15.13 -1.41 14.71
N PHE A 477 -14.59 -2.23 13.82
CA PHE A 477 -15.36 -3.32 13.20
C PHE A 477 -15.73 -4.38 14.23
N SER A 478 -14.83 -4.71 15.17
CA SER A 478 -15.13 -5.65 16.27
C SER A 478 -16.17 -5.08 17.23
N GLU A 479 -16.13 -3.80 17.53
CA GLU A 479 -17.17 -3.12 18.33
C GLU A 479 -18.54 -3.17 17.65
N MET A 480 -18.58 -2.87 16.35
CA MET A 480 -19.81 -2.96 15.56
C MET A 480 -20.41 -4.38 15.60
N VAL A 481 -19.57 -5.40 15.37
CA VAL A 481 -20.02 -6.79 15.39
C VAL A 481 -20.51 -7.20 16.78
N ALA A 482 -19.87 -6.73 17.85
CA ALA A 482 -20.31 -7.00 19.22
C ALA A 482 -21.72 -6.41 19.50
N GLU A 483 -22.00 -5.19 19.08
CA GLU A 483 -23.32 -4.59 19.20
C GLU A 483 -24.37 -5.29 18.32
N LEU A 484 -24.01 -5.65 17.08
CA LEU A 484 -24.90 -6.41 16.20
C LEU A 484 -25.25 -7.77 16.80
N LYS A 485 -24.29 -8.48 17.35
CA LYS A 485 -24.51 -9.75 18.05
C LYS A 485 -25.45 -9.62 19.24
N ALA A 486 -25.31 -8.54 20.04
CA ALA A 486 -26.25 -8.25 21.14
C ALA A 486 -27.70 -8.04 20.64
N SER A 487 -27.88 -7.70 19.38
CA SER A 487 -29.17 -7.53 18.69
C SER A 487 -29.54 -8.73 17.82
N ASN A 488 -28.85 -9.88 17.95
CA ASN A 488 -28.99 -11.08 17.12
C ASN A 488 -28.86 -10.82 15.61
N LYS A 489 -27.92 -9.94 15.23
CA LYS A 489 -27.60 -9.61 13.85
C LYS A 489 -26.13 -9.90 13.55
N THR A 490 -25.82 -10.10 12.27
CA THR A 490 -24.46 -10.18 11.76
C THR A 490 -24.09 -8.92 10.95
N ALA A 491 -22.83 -8.79 10.58
CA ALA A 491 -22.40 -7.71 9.68
C ALA A 491 -23.06 -7.83 8.29
N ILE A 492 -23.41 -9.03 7.85
CA ILE A 492 -24.12 -9.26 6.58
C ILE A 492 -25.55 -8.73 6.67
N ASP A 493 -26.28 -8.98 7.77
CA ASP A 493 -27.62 -8.42 7.98
C ASP A 493 -27.61 -6.89 7.98
N GLN A 494 -26.61 -6.29 8.66
CA GLN A 494 -26.43 -4.83 8.68
C GLN A 494 -26.16 -4.27 7.28
N LEU A 495 -25.33 -4.97 6.48
CA LEU A 495 -25.04 -4.57 5.11
C LEU A 495 -26.31 -4.60 4.23
N ASP A 496 -27.13 -5.64 4.38
CA ASP A 496 -28.40 -5.78 3.65
C ASP A 496 -29.39 -4.68 4.03
N GLU A 497 -29.46 -4.29 5.30
CA GLU A 497 -30.24 -3.13 5.74
C GLU A 497 -29.76 -1.82 5.12
N LEU A 498 -28.43 -1.64 5.00
CA LEU A 498 -27.85 -0.47 4.35
C LEU A 498 -28.21 -0.45 2.85
N TYR A 499 -28.14 -1.60 2.18
CA TYR A 499 -28.54 -1.71 0.78
C TYR A 499 -30.02 -1.39 0.56
N CYS A 500 -30.91 -1.92 1.40
CA CYS A 500 -32.34 -1.59 1.32
C CYS A 500 -32.61 -0.10 1.55
N ARG A 501 -31.84 0.55 2.44
CA ARG A 501 -32.03 1.97 2.79
C ARG A 501 -31.42 2.94 1.78
N HIS A 502 -30.23 2.64 1.27
CA HIS A 502 -29.40 3.58 0.49
C HIS A 502 -29.20 3.15 -0.98
N GLY A 503 -29.71 1.97 -1.36
CA GLY A 503 -29.50 1.32 -2.66
C GLY A 503 -28.41 0.25 -2.61
N LEU A 504 -28.58 -0.79 -3.43
CA LEU A 504 -27.56 -1.83 -3.60
C LEU A 504 -26.43 -1.27 -4.47
N HIS A 505 -25.27 -1.14 -3.89
CA HIS A 505 -24.04 -0.78 -4.58
C HIS A 505 -23.27 -2.07 -4.90
N ILE A 506 -22.95 -2.26 -6.17
CA ILE A 506 -22.27 -3.44 -6.69
C ILE A 506 -20.96 -2.98 -7.28
N GLU A 507 -19.85 -3.46 -6.71
CA GLU A 507 -18.52 -3.10 -7.18
C GLU A 507 -17.69 -4.34 -7.49
N LYS A 508 -16.90 -4.24 -8.55
CA LYS A 508 -15.93 -5.29 -8.93
C LYS A 508 -14.65 -4.67 -9.43
N ALA A 509 -13.53 -5.12 -8.88
CA ALA A 509 -12.20 -4.76 -9.37
C ALA A 509 -11.59 -5.91 -10.17
N VAL A 510 -11.04 -5.60 -11.34
CA VAL A 510 -10.35 -6.57 -12.21
C VAL A 510 -8.95 -6.05 -12.48
N SER A 511 -7.93 -6.86 -12.18
CA SER A 511 -6.53 -6.55 -12.46
C SER A 511 -6.00 -7.45 -13.58
N LYS A 512 -5.29 -6.87 -14.54
CA LYS A 512 -4.61 -7.60 -15.62
C LYS A 512 -3.13 -7.25 -15.62
N SER A 513 -2.29 -8.23 -15.28
CA SER A 513 -0.83 -8.11 -15.34
C SER A 513 -0.33 -8.17 -16.78
N ARG A 514 0.63 -7.32 -17.11
CA ARG A 514 1.31 -7.25 -18.40
C ARG A 514 2.80 -6.99 -18.14
N PRO A 515 3.58 -8.03 -17.80
CA PRO A 515 4.97 -7.85 -17.41
C PRO A 515 5.85 -7.42 -18.59
N GLY A 516 6.93 -6.71 -18.25
CA GLY A 516 7.95 -6.28 -19.20
C GLY A 516 7.54 -5.08 -20.08
N ARG A 517 8.47 -4.66 -20.94
CA ARG A 517 8.30 -3.48 -21.80
C ARG A 517 7.12 -3.60 -22.77
N ALA A 518 6.93 -4.77 -23.38
CA ALA A 518 5.81 -5.01 -24.28
C ALA A 518 4.48 -4.84 -23.56
N GLY A 519 4.38 -5.34 -22.32
CA GLY A 519 3.20 -5.17 -21.49
C GLY A 519 2.93 -3.73 -21.10
N ALA A 520 3.97 -2.94 -20.79
CA ALA A 520 3.82 -1.50 -20.52
C ALA A 520 3.27 -0.75 -21.74
N ALA A 521 3.77 -1.07 -22.94
CA ALA A 521 3.25 -0.51 -24.20
C ALA A 521 1.79 -0.92 -24.46
N GLU A 522 1.43 -2.18 -24.20
CA GLU A 522 0.04 -2.67 -24.30
C GLU A 522 -0.89 -1.88 -23.36
N ILE A 523 -0.48 -1.68 -22.10
CA ILE A 523 -1.26 -0.89 -21.12
C ILE A 523 -1.45 0.55 -21.63
N ALA A 524 -0.38 1.18 -22.13
CA ALA A 524 -0.46 2.53 -22.68
C ALA A 524 -1.43 2.62 -23.87
N ASN A 525 -1.41 1.65 -24.77
CA ASN A 525 -2.31 1.55 -25.91
C ASN A 525 -3.77 1.36 -25.48
N ILE A 526 -4.03 0.51 -24.49
CA ILE A 526 -5.38 0.32 -23.93
C ILE A 526 -5.89 1.65 -23.36
N MET A 527 -5.09 2.33 -22.54
CA MET A 527 -5.47 3.62 -21.97
C MET A 527 -5.72 4.69 -23.04
N GLN A 528 -4.91 4.71 -24.09
CA GLN A 528 -5.09 5.63 -25.21
C GLN A 528 -6.36 5.32 -26.01
N ALA A 529 -6.68 4.05 -26.22
CA ALA A 529 -7.91 3.63 -26.89
C ALA A 529 -9.17 4.10 -26.13
N PHE A 530 -9.20 3.92 -24.80
CA PHE A 530 -10.31 4.42 -23.98
C PHE A 530 -10.45 5.95 -24.03
N ARG A 531 -9.34 6.69 -24.17
CA ARG A 531 -9.36 8.15 -24.30
C ARG A 531 -9.86 8.61 -25.67
N SER A 532 -9.28 8.06 -26.75
CA SER A 532 -9.50 8.56 -28.11
C SER A 532 -10.70 7.95 -28.80
N HIS A 533 -10.91 6.66 -28.59
CA HIS A 533 -11.91 5.86 -29.29
C HIS A 533 -12.64 4.93 -28.30
N PRO A 534 -13.31 5.49 -27.26
CA PRO A 534 -14.07 4.67 -26.34
C PRO A 534 -15.17 3.90 -27.08
N PRO A 535 -15.47 2.66 -26.72
CA PRO A 535 -16.55 1.89 -27.34
C PRO A 535 -17.88 2.65 -27.23
N GLU A 536 -18.83 2.34 -28.12
CA GLU A 536 -20.17 2.95 -28.06
C GLU A 536 -21.00 2.35 -26.93
N ASN A 537 -20.86 1.04 -26.71
CA ASN A 537 -21.58 0.31 -25.66
C ASN A 537 -20.68 -0.78 -25.06
N MET A 538 -21.01 -1.19 -23.83
CA MET A 538 -20.43 -2.35 -23.14
C MET A 538 -21.54 -3.07 -22.39
N ALA A 539 -21.58 -4.40 -22.48
CA ALA A 539 -22.58 -5.25 -21.82
C ALA A 539 -24.06 -4.81 -22.07
N GLY A 540 -24.35 -4.23 -23.23
CA GLY A 540 -25.68 -3.74 -23.59
C GLY A 540 -26.05 -2.36 -23.07
N MET A 541 -25.15 -1.66 -22.38
CA MET A 541 -25.31 -0.28 -21.91
C MET A 541 -24.52 0.68 -22.81
N GLN A 542 -25.12 1.82 -23.15
CA GLN A 542 -24.46 2.87 -23.93
C GLN A 542 -23.53 3.70 -23.04
N ILE A 543 -22.36 4.08 -23.58
CA ILE A 543 -21.46 5.00 -22.91
C ILE A 543 -21.89 6.43 -23.25
N VAL A 544 -22.37 7.14 -22.24
CA VAL A 544 -22.90 8.52 -22.38
C VAL A 544 -21.88 9.59 -22.07
N ARG A 545 -20.92 9.32 -21.16
CA ARG A 545 -19.83 10.26 -20.81
C ARG A 545 -18.49 9.57 -20.71
N VAL A 546 -17.46 10.32 -21.11
CA VAL A 546 -16.06 9.93 -20.96
C VAL A 546 -15.33 11.00 -20.17
N HIS A 547 -14.77 10.63 -19.00
CA HIS A 547 -13.95 11.52 -18.18
C HIS A 547 -12.49 11.15 -18.40
N ASP A 548 -11.74 12.02 -19.02
CA ASP A 548 -10.29 11.89 -19.18
C ASP A 548 -9.58 12.72 -18.13
N PHE A 549 -9.06 12.07 -17.10
CA PHE A 549 -8.37 12.74 -16.00
C PHE A 549 -6.96 13.23 -16.37
N VAL A 550 -6.42 12.87 -17.53
CA VAL A 550 -5.14 13.41 -18.03
C VAL A 550 -5.36 14.79 -18.64
N SER A 551 -6.30 14.90 -19.59
CA SER A 551 -6.66 16.21 -20.19
C SER A 551 -7.50 17.06 -19.23
N GLY A 552 -8.24 16.41 -18.31
CA GLY A 552 -9.20 17.03 -17.41
C GLY A 552 -10.51 17.36 -18.07
N GLU A 553 -10.88 16.63 -19.08
CA GLU A 553 -12.11 16.85 -19.85
C GLU A 553 -13.16 15.79 -19.56
N ILE A 554 -14.41 16.24 -19.49
CA ILE A 554 -15.59 15.39 -19.54
C ILE A 554 -16.26 15.60 -20.90
N ARG A 555 -16.35 14.56 -21.69
CA ARG A 555 -17.05 14.57 -22.99
C ARG A 555 -18.41 13.89 -22.82
N ASP A 556 -19.48 14.67 -22.90
CA ASP A 556 -20.85 14.18 -22.94
C ASP A 556 -21.22 13.85 -24.40
N ARG A 557 -21.43 12.58 -24.69
CA ARG A 557 -21.66 12.08 -26.05
C ARG A 557 -23.08 12.36 -26.54
N GLY A 558 -24.05 12.38 -25.60
CA GLY A 558 -25.46 12.67 -25.91
C GLY A 558 -25.69 14.15 -26.20
N ALA A 559 -25.11 15.03 -25.39
CA ALA A 559 -25.22 16.48 -25.55
C ALA A 559 -24.18 17.10 -26.50
N ASN A 560 -23.22 16.33 -26.98
CA ASN A 560 -22.05 16.79 -27.77
C ASN A 560 -21.35 18.00 -27.10
N LYS A 561 -21.16 17.93 -25.78
CA LYS A 561 -20.62 18.99 -24.94
C LYS A 561 -19.37 18.52 -24.19
N THR A 562 -18.38 19.42 -24.08
CA THR A 562 -17.19 19.22 -23.24
C THR A 562 -17.25 20.14 -22.04
N SER A 563 -16.90 19.61 -20.85
CA SER A 563 -16.73 20.36 -19.61
C SER A 563 -15.42 19.97 -18.92
N GLN A 564 -15.03 20.68 -17.85
CA GLN A 564 -13.77 20.45 -17.16
C GLN A 564 -13.98 19.65 -15.87
N ILE A 565 -13.02 18.73 -15.59
CA ILE A 565 -12.93 18.02 -14.32
C ILE A 565 -12.22 18.94 -13.32
N ALA A 566 -12.81 19.16 -12.16
CA ALA A 566 -12.15 19.77 -11.03
C ALA A 566 -11.17 18.76 -10.36
N GLY A 567 -10.04 19.25 -9.84
CA GLY A 567 -9.11 18.45 -9.04
C GLY A 567 -7.84 18.01 -9.79
N ALA A 568 -7.10 17.08 -9.16
CA ALA A 568 -5.79 16.64 -9.61
C ALA A 568 -5.82 15.80 -10.89
N ARG A 569 -4.85 15.99 -11.76
CA ARG A 569 -4.68 15.18 -12.98
C ARG A 569 -4.14 13.80 -12.65
N GLN A 570 -4.66 12.77 -13.34
CA GLN A 570 -4.32 11.38 -13.08
C GLN A 570 -4.31 10.55 -14.35
N GLN A 571 -3.54 9.47 -14.35
CA GLN A 571 -3.50 8.49 -15.45
C GLN A 571 -4.71 7.53 -15.38
N GLN A 572 -5.92 8.08 -15.47
CA GLN A 572 -7.15 7.27 -15.48
C GLN A 572 -8.19 7.81 -16.45
N VAL A 573 -9.13 6.94 -16.83
CA VAL A 573 -10.30 7.25 -17.64
C VAL A 573 -11.52 6.65 -16.97
N MET A 574 -12.62 7.41 -16.88
CA MET A 574 -13.91 6.89 -16.43
C MET A 574 -14.92 6.95 -17.56
N LEU A 575 -15.67 5.87 -17.74
CA LEU A 575 -16.78 5.75 -18.67
C LEU A 575 -18.07 5.66 -17.86
N GLU A 576 -19.00 6.57 -18.09
CA GLU A 576 -20.35 6.50 -17.52
C GLU A 576 -21.32 5.91 -18.54
N PHE A 577 -22.21 5.03 -18.04
CA PHE A 577 -23.24 4.38 -18.85
C PHE A 577 -24.57 5.12 -18.77
N ASP A 578 -25.48 4.83 -19.71
CA ASP A 578 -26.85 5.34 -19.77
C ASP A 578 -27.74 4.89 -18.59
N ARG A 579 -27.23 3.95 -17.79
CA ARG A 579 -27.86 3.51 -16.53
C ARG A 579 -27.26 4.29 -15.35
N PRO A 580 -28.06 5.08 -14.61
CA PRO A 580 -27.57 5.90 -13.51
C PRO A 580 -26.77 5.12 -12.46
N GLY A 581 -25.60 5.63 -12.08
CA GLY A 581 -24.68 5.00 -11.12
C GLY A 581 -23.82 3.86 -11.67
N TRP A 582 -24.02 3.50 -12.96
CA TRP A 582 -23.17 2.52 -13.63
C TRP A 582 -21.98 3.19 -14.31
N ARG A 583 -20.77 2.79 -13.95
CA ARG A 583 -19.54 3.34 -14.52
C ARG A 583 -18.39 2.34 -14.48
N LEU A 584 -17.41 2.56 -15.35
CA LEU A 584 -16.13 1.84 -15.37
C LEU A 584 -15.00 2.86 -15.22
N VAL A 585 -14.03 2.58 -14.36
CA VAL A 585 -12.80 3.35 -14.26
C VAL A 585 -11.62 2.46 -14.66
N ALA A 586 -10.85 2.87 -15.66
CA ALA A 586 -9.62 2.21 -16.09
C ALA A 586 -8.40 3.01 -15.63
N ARG A 587 -7.39 2.32 -15.08
CA ARG A 587 -6.21 2.95 -14.51
C ARG A 587 -4.99 2.01 -14.59
N PRO A 588 -3.82 2.48 -15.10
CA PRO A 588 -2.57 1.74 -14.95
C PRO A 588 -2.11 1.78 -13.48
N SER A 589 -1.44 0.74 -13.03
CA SER A 589 -0.75 0.77 -11.73
C SER A 589 0.49 1.66 -11.82
N GLY A 590 0.73 2.49 -10.79
CA GLY A 590 1.93 3.33 -10.71
C GLY A 590 3.20 2.58 -10.29
N THR A 591 3.06 1.37 -9.74
CA THR A 591 4.17 0.62 -9.13
C THR A 591 4.40 -0.76 -9.74
N GLU A 592 3.46 -1.26 -10.51
CA GLU A 592 3.49 -2.62 -11.07
C GLU A 592 3.03 -2.60 -12.53
N PRO A 593 3.53 -3.51 -13.38
CA PRO A 593 3.14 -3.60 -14.79
C PRO A 593 1.75 -4.25 -14.93
N LYS A 594 0.72 -3.56 -14.45
CA LYS A 594 -0.68 -3.99 -14.52
C LYS A 594 -1.64 -2.83 -14.77
N ILE A 595 -2.80 -3.14 -15.37
CA ILE A 595 -3.94 -2.25 -15.48
C ILE A 595 -5.08 -2.76 -14.59
N LYS A 596 -5.74 -1.85 -13.89
CA LYS A 596 -6.92 -2.12 -13.06
C LYS A 596 -8.15 -1.50 -13.71
N PHE A 597 -9.24 -2.27 -13.68
CA PHE A 597 -10.59 -1.81 -14.03
C PHE A 597 -11.47 -1.90 -12.79
N TYR A 598 -12.16 -0.82 -12.49
CA TYR A 598 -13.12 -0.74 -11.41
C TYR A 598 -14.50 -0.56 -12.01
N LEU A 599 -15.39 -1.49 -11.72
CA LEU A 599 -16.75 -1.54 -12.22
C LEU A 599 -17.69 -1.17 -11.08
N PHE A 600 -18.65 -0.31 -11.34
CA PHE A 600 -19.64 0.16 -10.39
C PHE A 600 -21.03 0.03 -10.98
N GLY A 601 -21.99 -0.38 -10.16
CA GLY A 601 -23.41 -0.43 -10.50
C GLY A 601 -24.24 -0.09 -9.26
N VAL A 602 -25.40 0.52 -9.50
CA VAL A 602 -26.33 0.88 -8.42
C VAL A 602 -27.74 0.42 -8.79
N VAL A 603 -28.41 -0.23 -7.83
CA VAL A 603 -29.85 -0.49 -7.87
C VAL A 603 -30.51 0.41 -6.82
N PRO A 604 -31.44 1.31 -7.22
CA PRO A 604 -32.00 2.28 -6.28
C PRO A 604 -32.89 1.63 -5.22
N PRO A 605 -33.02 2.23 -4.01
CA PRO A 605 -33.83 1.68 -2.92
C PRO A 605 -35.27 1.37 -3.29
N SER A 606 -35.85 2.14 -4.22
CA SER A 606 -37.24 1.95 -4.70
C SER A 606 -37.48 0.59 -5.38
N GLN A 607 -36.43 -0.10 -5.81
CA GLN A 607 -36.48 -1.45 -6.40
C GLN A 607 -36.18 -2.54 -5.36
N LEU A 608 -35.75 -2.20 -4.14
CA LEU A 608 -35.33 -3.12 -3.08
C LEU A 608 -36.39 -3.19 -1.97
N THR A 609 -37.65 -3.47 -2.36
CA THR A 609 -38.82 -3.42 -1.46
C THR A 609 -38.93 -4.61 -0.50
N SER A 610 -38.10 -5.63 -0.67
CA SER A 610 -38.04 -6.82 0.18
C SER A 610 -36.66 -7.45 0.12
N LEU A 611 -36.34 -8.33 1.09
CA LEU A 611 -35.10 -9.12 1.05
C LEU A 611 -35.02 -10.01 -0.20
N ALA A 612 -36.13 -10.55 -0.67
CA ALA A 612 -36.15 -11.33 -1.92
C ALA A 612 -35.81 -10.47 -3.14
N ALA A 613 -36.30 -9.23 -3.20
CA ALA A 613 -35.94 -8.28 -4.25
C ALA A 613 -34.48 -7.89 -4.18
N LEU A 614 -33.90 -7.76 -2.97
CA LEU A 614 -32.48 -7.50 -2.79
C LEU A 614 -31.62 -8.67 -3.29
N GLU A 615 -31.97 -9.92 -2.95
CA GLU A 615 -31.24 -11.11 -3.41
C GLU A 615 -31.28 -11.22 -4.96
N SER A 616 -32.46 -11.05 -5.57
CA SER A 616 -32.56 -11.01 -7.05
C SER A 616 -31.68 -9.94 -7.67
N ALA A 617 -31.67 -8.73 -7.06
CA ALA A 617 -30.87 -7.62 -7.55
C ALA A 617 -29.33 -7.88 -7.40
N LYS A 618 -28.90 -8.57 -6.33
CA LYS A 618 -27.51 -9.01 -6.17
C LYS A 618 -27.10 -9.97 -7.29
N ASP A 619 -27.93 -10.98 -7.59
CA ASP A 619 -27.67 -11.97 -8.64
C ASP A 619 -27.61 -11.32 -10.04
N GLU A 620 -28.59 -10.52 -10.39
CA GLU A 620 -28.66 -9.79 -11.67
C GLU A 620 -27.46 -8.83 -11.83
N GLY A 621 -27.12 -8.14 -10.74
CA GLY A 621 -25.96 -7.26 -10.69
C GLY A 621 -24.64 -8.00 -10.91
N ALA A 622 -24.45 -9.15 -10.25
CA ALA A 622 -23.27 -9.98 -10.42
C ALA A 622 -23.14 -10.48 -11.88
N VAL A 623 -24.25 -10.91 -12.49
CA VAL A 623 -24.26 -11.30 -13.92
C VAL A 623 -23.85 -10.13 -14.82
N THR A 624 -24.38 -8.94 -14.57
CA THR A 624 -24.05 -7.74 -15.35
C THR A 624 -22.57 -7.37 -15.21
N MET A 625 -22.03 -7.38 -13.97
CA MET A 625 -20.61 -7.10 -13.70
C MET A 625 -19.67 -8.13 -14.36
N ASN A 626 -20.12 -9.36 -14.55
CA ASN A 626 -19.32 -10.39 -15.22
C ASN A 626 -19.29 -10.23 -16.74
N ARG A 627 -20.29 -9.55 -17.32
CA ARG A 627 -20.35 -9.23 -18.76
C ARG A 627 -19.56 -7.96 -19.12
N LEU A 628 -19.40 -7.03 -18.19
CA LEU A 628 -18.54 -5.86 -18.31
C LEU A 628 -17.06 -6.25 -18.17
#